data_3e983e4007b5d15c3e56421eda978875
#
_entry.id   3e983e4007b5d15c3e56421eda978875
#
_cell.length_a   1.000
_cell.length_b   1.000
_cell.length_c   1.000
_cell.angle_alpha   90.00
_cell.angle_beta   90.00
_cell.angle_gamma   90.00
#
_symmetry.space_group_name_H-M   'P 1'
#
loop_
_entity.id
_entity.type
_entity.pdbx_description
1 polymer ?
#
loop_
_entity_poly.entity_id
_entity_poly.type
_entity_poly.pdbx_seq_one_letter_code
_entity_poly.pdbx_strand_id
1 'polypeptide(L)'
;MSKFKVVSQKPSEVTFDLADSEYSLERISLDPIDAEIVEVDAKSEEEFIDAARDADAIIGRGRILTKNIISSLDNCKVIALGSVGADKVDVNAATEKGIPVTNVPDTFIEEVADHTMMLLLASFRRLNITHDMVVSNRWSEGRPFISEFPRMWGQTLGFIS
;
A
#
# COMPACT_ATOMS: atom_id res chain seq x y z
N MET A 1 2.96 -22.48 -27.20
CA MET A 1 3.87 -21.66 -26.38
C MET A 1 3.49 -21.88 -24.94
N SER A 2 4.44 -22.02 -24.03
CA SER A 2 4.10 -22.14 -22.60
C SER A 2 3.59 -20.78 -22.12
N LYS A 3 2.44 -20.78 -21.43
CA LYS A 3 1.81 -19.62 -20.83
C LYS A 3 2.71 -19.10 -19.70
N PHE A 4 2.93 -17.78 -19.63
CA PHE A 4 3.66 -17.20 -18.50
C PHE A 4 2.84 -17.33 -17.23
N LYS A 5 3.50 -17.70 -16.14
CA LYS A 5 2.88 -17.87 -14.82
C LYS A 5 3.18 -16.66 -13.93
N VAL A 6 2.15 -15.95 -13.54
CA VAL A 6 2.21 -14.82 -12.59
C VAL A 6 1.55 -15.26 -11.29
N VAL A 7 2.28 -15.26 -10.18
CA VAL A 7 1.75 -15.68 -8.89
C VAL A 7 1.43 -14.48 -8.01
N SER A 8 0.27 -14.51 -7.38
CA SER A 8 -0.18 -13.53 -6.39
C SER A 8 -0.71 -14.22 -5.15
N GLN A 9 -0.38 -13.70 -3.96
CA GLN A 9 -1.01 -14.14 -2.72
C GLN A 9 -2.44 -13.61 -2.66
N LYS A 10 -3.39 -14.48 -2.33
CA LYS A 10 -4.77 -14.08 -2.04
C LYS A 10 -4.79 -13.09 -0.87
N PRO A 11 -5.46 -11.93 -1.02
CA PRO A 11 -5.60 -10.98 0.07
C PRO A 11 -6.28 -11.66 1.28
N SER A 12 -5.84 -11.35 2.50
CA SER A 12 -6.60 -11.71 3.69
C SER A 12 -7.88 -10.87 3.73
N GLU A 13 -8.97 -11.40 4.28
CA GLU A 13 -10.33 -10.81 4.30
C GLU A 13 -10.44 -9.39 4.86
N VAL A 14 -9.34 -8.81 5.35
CA VAL A 14 -9.28 -7.48 5.99
C VAL A 14 -8.73 -6.40 5.05
N THR A 15 -8.33 -6.72 3.84
CA THR A 15 -7.92 -5.69 2.88
C THR A 15 -9.17 -5.04 2.29
N PHE A 16 -9.23 -3.71 2.39
CA PHE A 16 -10.24 -2.91 1.69
C PHE A 16 -10.30 -3.36 0.24
N ASP A 17 -11.42 -4.00 -0.09
CA ASP A 17 -11.71 -4.49 -1.44
C ASP A 17 -12.15 -3.29 -2.30
N LEU A 18 -11.19 -2.41 -2.59
CA LEU A 18 -11.40 -1.28 -3.51
C LEU A 18 -11.05 -1.65 -4.95
N ALA A 19 -10.54 -2.85 -5.17
CA ALA A 19 -10.20 -3.32 -6.49
C ALA A 19 -10.98 -4.59 -6.79
N ASP A 20 -11.52 -4.66 -7.97
CA ASP A 20 -12.02 -5.88 -8.59
C ASP A 20 -11.19 -7.09 -8.15
N SER A 21 -11.85 -8.05 -7.50
CA SER A 21 -11.25 -9.31 -7.08
C SER A 21 -10.69 -10.13 -8.25
N GLU A 22 -10.86 -9.66 -9.47
CA GLU A 22 -10.58 -10.35 -10.71
C GLU A 22 -9.31 -9.86 -11.45
N TYR A 23 -8.47 -9.01 -10.86
CA TYR A 23 -7.27 -8.49 -11.52
C TYR A 23 -7.56 -7.82 -12.88
N SER A 24 -8.67 -7.06 -12.98
CA SER A 24 -9.13 -6.48 -14.24
C SER A 24 -8.10 -5.54 -14.89
N LEU A 25 -7.38 -4.75 -14.09
CA LEU A 25 -6.34 -3.85 -14.57
C LEU A 25 -5.08 -4.61 -15.00
N GLU A 26 -4.67 -5.59 -14.21
CA GLU A 26 -3.50 -6.42 -14.51
C GLU A 26 -3.72 -7.24 -15.79
N ARG A 27 -4.94 -7.77 -15.98
CA ARG A 27 -5.31 -8.54 -17.19
C ARG A 27 -5.20 -7.72 -18.47
N ILE A 28 -5.50 -6.41 -18.45
CA ILE A 28 -5.32 -5.54 -19.64
C ILE A 28 -3.88 -5.65 -20.19
N SER A 29 -2.90 -5.76 -19.31
CA SER A 29 -1.48 -5.84 -19.68
C SER A 29 -0.97 -7.27 -19.88
N LEU A 30 -1.57 -8.24 -19.18
CA LEU A 30 -1.08 -9.62 -19.13
C LEU A 30 -1.73 -10.52 -20.20
N ASP A 31 -3.00 -10.32 -20.52
CA ASP A 31 -3.70 -11.13 -21.53
C ASP A 31 -3.04 -11.07 -22.92
N PRO A 32 -2.55 -9.90 -23.42
CA PRO A 32 -1.89 -9.84 -24.73
C PRO A 32 -0.62 -10.66 -24.84
N ILE A 33 0.02 -11.00 -23.72
CA ILE A 33 1.25 -11.81 -23.69
C ILE A 33 0.99 -13.25 -23.24
N ASP A 34 -0.27 -13.66 -23.16
CA ASP A 34 -0.71 -14.99 -22.69
C ASP A 34 -0.14 -15.35 -21.32
N ALA A 35 -0.22 -14.42 -20.37
CA ALA A 35 0.19 -14.62 -18.99
C ALA A 35 -1.01 -14.99 -18.12
N GLU A 36 -0.85 -16.02 -17.28
CA GLU A 36 -1.86 -16.49 -16.35
C GLU A 36 -1.59 -16.02 -14.94
N ILE A 37 -2.57 -15.35 -14.32
CA ILE A 37 -2.50 -15.02 -12.90
C ILE A 37 -3.00 -16.23 -12.10
N VAL A 38 -2.11 -16.77 -11.27
CA VAL A 38 -2.40 -17.85 -10.32
C VAL A 38 -2.46 -17.25 -8.92
N GLU A 39 -3.67 -17.16 -8.38
CA GLU A 39 -3.88 -16.71 -7.03
C GLU A 39 -3.70 -17.87 -6.05
N VAL A 40 -2.83 -17.69 -5.05
CA VAL A 40 -2.53 -18.71 -4.04
C VAL A 40 -2.95 -18.26 -2.65
N ASP A 41 -3.61 -19.14 -1.90
CA ASP A 41 -4.00 -18.91 -0.50
C ASP A 41 -3.02 -19.62 0.45
N ALA A 42 -1.73 -19.30 0.30
CA ALA A 42 -0.67 -19.89 1.10
C ALA A 42 -0.71 -19.38 2.55
N LYS A 43 -0.75 -20.29 3.50
CA LYS A 43 -0.79 -19.98 4.94
C LYS A 43 0.61 -19.94 5.55
N SER A 44 1.57 -20.64 4.96
CA SER A 44 2.97 -20.61 5.36
C SER A 44 3.89 -20.08 4.26
N GLU A 45 5.15 -19.88 4.59
CA GLU A 45 6.19 -19.49 3.64
C GLU A 45 6.50 -20.63 2.67
N GLU A 46 6.56 -21.85 3.17
CA GLU A 46 6.83 -23.06 2.40
C GLU A 46 5.75 -23.31 1.35
N GLU A 47 4.47 -23.18 1.73
CA GLU A 47 3.35 -23.30 0.80
C GLU A 47 3.44 -22.25 -0.33
N PHE A 48 3.85 -21.03 -0.02
CA PHE A 48 4.03 -20.02 -1.03
C PHE A 48 5.22 -20.31 -1.96
N ILE A 49 6.33 -20.76 -1.39
CA ILE A 49 7.51 -21.19 -2.15
C ILE A 49 7.15 -22.30 -3.14
N ASP A 50 6.43 -23.32 -2.67
CA ASP A 50 6.04 -24.45 -3.53
C ASP A 50 5.15 -23.99 -4.68
N ALA A 51 4.23 -23.06 -4.44
CA ALA A 51 3.34 -22.52 -5.47
C ALA A 51 4.03 -21.55 -6.44
N ALA A 52 5.04 -20.82 -5.97
CA ALA A 52 5.67 -19.72 -6.72
C ALA A 52 7.03 -20.08 -7.34
N ARG A 53 7.60 -21.22 -7.02
CA ARG A 53 8.95 -21.63 -7.42
C ARG A 53 9.21 -21.45 -8.92
N ASP A 54 8.28 -21.88 -9.75
CA ASP A 54 8.34 -21.84 -11.22
C ASP A 54 7.68 -20.60 -11.84
N ALA A 55 7.29 -19.61 -11.02
CA ALA A 55 6.64 -18.40 -11.49
C ALA A 55 7.60 -17.55 -12.33
N ASP A 56 7.08 -16.96 -13.42
CA ASP A 56 7.78 -15.97 -14.24
C ASP A 56 7.73 -14.57 -13.63
N ALA A 57 6.69 -14.27 -12.85
CA ALA A 57 6.55 -13.01 -12.13
C ALA A 57 5.76 -13.17 -10.82
N ILE A 58 5.98 -12.25 -9.89
CA ILE A 58 5.22 -12.16 -8.65
C ILE A 58 4.49 -10.82 -8.61
N ILE A 59 3.19 -10.83 -8.30
CA ILE A 59 2.46 -9.64 -7.87
C ILE A 59 2.52 -9.60 -6.35
N GLY A 60 3.23 -8.61 -5.81
CA GLY A 60 3.43 -8.45 -4.37
C GLY A 60 2.21 -7.84 -3.70
N ARG A 61 1.25 -8.68 -3.34
CA ARG A 61 0.06 -8.34 -2.56
C ARG A 61 0.13 -8.96 -1.18
N GLY A 62 0.16 -8.12 -0.12
CA GLY A 62 -0.10 -8.55 1.24
C GLY A 62 0.97 -9.43 1.93
N ARG A 63 1.69 -10.26 1.19
CA ARG A 63 2.73 -11.16 1.73
C ARG A 63 4.08 -10.46 1.82
N ILE A 64 4.83 -10.77 2.88
CA ILE A 64 6.25 -10.42 2.97
C ILE A 64 7.03 -11.39 2.09
N LEU A 65 7.77 -10.87 1.14
CA LEU A 65 8.68 -11.62 0.27
C LEU A 65 10.07 -11.63 0.89
N THR A 66 10.32 -12.66 1.68
CA THR A 66 11.57 -12.86 2.41
C THR A 66 12.70 -13.26 1.49
N LYS A 67 13.95 -13.18 1.98
CA LYS A 67 15.13 -13.71 1.29
C LYS A 67 14.93 -15.18 0.89
N ASN A 68 14.32 -15.98 1.75
CA ASN A 68 14.10 -17.41 1.48
C ASN A 68 13.15 -17.61 0.30
N ILE A 69 12.01 -16.90 0.27
CA ILE A 69 11.09 -16.92 -0.86
C ILE A 69 11.82 -16.53 -2.16
N ILE A 70 12.46 -15.35 -2.16
CA ILE A 70 13.10 -14.81 -3.36
C ILE A 70 14.21 -15.74 -3.87
N SER A 71 15.01 -16.31 -2.97
CA SER A 71 16.06 -17.26 -3.33
C SER A 71 15.53 -18.56 -3.95
N SER A 72 14.28 -18.92 -3.63
CA SER A 72 13.63 -20.14 -4.11
C SER A 72 12.92 -20.00 -5.46
N LEU A 73 12.84 -18.79 -6.01
CA LEU A 73 12.21 -18.54 -7.33
C LEU A 73 13.17 -18.93 -8.46
N ASP A 74 12.83 -19.93 -9.26
CA ASP A 74 13.73 -20.42 -10.30
C ASP A 74 13.69 -19.59 -11.59
N ASN A 75 12.51 -19.07 -11.97
CA ASN A 75 12.27 -18.42 -13.28
C ASN A 75 11.84 -16.95 -13.21
N CYS A 76 11.69 -16.41 -12.00
CA CYS A 76 11.10 -15.09 -11.79
C CYS A 76 11.93 -13.98 -12.44
N LYS A 77 11.28 -13.17 -13.27
CA LYS A 77 11.86 -12.07 -14.03
C LYS A 77 11.54 -10.70 -13.45
N VAL A 78 10.48 -10.61 -12.62
CA VAL A 78 10.05 -9.34 -12.01
C VAL A 78 9.18 -9.60 -10.79
N ILE A 79 9.33 -8.74 -9.77
CA ILE A 79 8.39 -8.61 -8.66
C ILE A 79 7.72 -7.25 -8.79
N ALA A 80 6.41 -7.24 -9.03
CA ALA A 80 5.61 -6.03 -9.22
C ALA A 80 4.78 -5.74 -7.97
N LEU A 81 4.93 -4.53 -7.39
CA LEU A 81 4.20 -4.10 -6.21
C LEU A 81 3.10 -3.10 -6.61
N GLY A 82 1.90 -3.32 -6.11
CA GLY A 82 0.80 -2.35 -6.18
C GLY A 82 0.82 -1.32 -5.03
N SER A 83 1.99 -1.08 -4.42
CA SER A 83 2.20 -0.15 -3.30
C SER A 83 3.32 0.83 -3.58
N VAL A 84 3.32 1.95 -2.85
CA VAL A 84 4.40 2.94 -2.90
C VAL A 84 5.67 2.39 -2.26
N GLY A 85 5.55 1.80 -1.06
CA GLY A 85 6.67 1.24 -0.31
C GLY A 85 7.01 -0.19 -0.75
N ALA A 86 8.29 -0.55 -0.61
CA ALA A 86 8.82 -1.90 -0.85
C ALA A 86 9.23 -2.63 0.44
N ASP A 87 8.78 -2.16 1.60
CA ASP A 87 9.17 -2.67 2.93
C ASP A 87 8.87 -4.17 3.13
N LYS A 88 7.94 -4.69 2.36
CA LYS A 88 7.54 -6.11 2.40
C LYS A 88 8.37 -7.00 1.48
N VAL A 89 9.39 -6.46 0.83
CA VAL A 89 10.26 -7.23 -0.09
C VAL A 89 11.71 -7.12 0.37
N ASP A 90 12.41 -8.23 0.47
CA ASP A 90 13.88 -8.21 0.61
C ASP A 90 14.50 -7.81 -0.73
N VAL A 91 14.60 -6.48 -0.93
CA VAL A 91 15.14 -5.88 -2.17
C VAL A 91 16.60 -6.29 -2.40
N ASN A 92 17.37 -6.52 -1.32
CA ASN A 92 18.74 -6.96 -1.44
C ASN A 92 18.82 -8.37 -2.03
N ALA A 93 18.00 -9.28 -1.53
CA ALA A 93 17.90 -10.63 -2.09
C ALA A 93 17.44 -10.66 -3.55
N ALA A 94 16.48 -9.79 -3.91
CA ALA A 94 16.05 -9.63 -5.30
C ALA A 94 17.18 -9.13 -6.20
N THR A 95 17.94 -8.13 -5.72
CA THR A 95 19.12 -7.58 -6.42
C THR A 95 20.21 -8.63 -6.60
N GLU A 96 20.55 -9.39 -5.55
CA GLU A 96 21.53 -10.49 -5.62
C GLU A 96 21.15 -11.53 -6.68
N LYS A 97 19.84 -11.73 -6.87
CA LYS A 97 19.29 -12.69 -7.84
C LYS A 97 19.03 -12.08 -9.23
N GLY A 98 19.23 -10.78 -9.38
CA GLY A 98 18.99 -10.05 -10.65
C GLY A 98 17.50 -9.87 -10.98
N ILE A 99 16.62 -9.94 -9.97
CA ILE A 99 15.18 -9.78 -10.16
C ILE A 99 14.81 -8.32 -9.88
N PRO A 100 14.35 -7.54 -10.88
CA PRO A 100 13.87 -6.18 -10.64
C PRO A 100 12.61 -6.18 -9.79
N VAL A 101 12.54 -5.21 -8.86
CA VAL A 101 11.36 -4.91 -8.05
C VAL A 101 10.79 -3.58 -8.52
N THR A 102 9.53 -3.56 -8.93
CA THR A 102 8.83 -2.35 -9.36
C THR A 102 7.75 -1.97 -8.35
N ASN A 103 7.47 -0.68 -8.24
CA ASN A 103 6.44 -0.13 -7.36
C ASN A 103 5.62 0.94 -8.09
N VAL A 104 4.62 1.52 -7.41
CA VAL A 104 3.77 2.61 -7.91
C VAL A 104 4.00 3.87 -7.07
N PRO A 105 5.06 4.66 -7.39
CA PRO A 105 5.55 5.71 -6.50
C PRO A 105 4.58 6.89 -6.34
N ASP A 106 3.78 7.20 -7.35
CA ASP A 106 3.09 8.48 -7.46
C ASP A 106 1.56 8.41 -7.33
N THR A 107 1.00 7.22 -7.09
CA THR A 107 -0.46 7.00 -7.20
C THR A 107 -1.28 7.74 -6.14
N PHE A 108 -0.75 7.96 -4.93
CA PHE A 108 -1.50 8.50 -3.79
C PHE A 108 -0.91 9.79 -3.21
N ILE A 109 -0.09 10.51 -3.96
CA ILE A 109 0.62 11.72 -3.47
C ILE A 109 -0.38 12.80 -3.09
N GLU A 110 -1.35 13.08 -3.96
CA GLU A 110 -2.34 14.15 -3.76
C GLU A 110 -3.23 13.86 -2.56
N GLU A 111 -3.74 12.62 -2.45
CA GLU A 111 -4.61 12.22 -1.34
C GLU A 111 -3.87 12.27 0.01
N VAL A 112 -2.61 11.87 0.04
CA VAL A 112 -1.79 11.95 1.25
C VAL A 112 -1.49 13.39 1.62
N ALA A 113 -1.22 14.26 0.64
CA ALA A 113 -0.98 15.69 0.85
C ALA A 113 -2.24 16.37 1.42
N ASP A 114 -3.40 16.15 0.80
CA ASP A 114 -4.67 16.71 1.23
C ASP A 114 -5.04 16.23 2.64
N HIS A 115 -4.88 14.94 2.90
CA HIS A 115 -5.14 14.38 4.23
C HIS A 115 -4.21 14.97 5.30
N THR A 116 -2.94 15.16 4.96
CA THR A 116 -1.94 15.79 5.84
C THR A 116 -2.35 17.22 6.19
N MET A 117 -2.76 18.00 5.19
CA MET A 117 -3.24 19.38 5.39
C MET A 117 -4.54 19.41 6.19
N MET A 118 -5.45 18.49 5.95
CA MET A 118 -6.69 18.36 6.72
C MET A 118 -6.38 18.09 8.19
N LEU A 119 -5.52 17.12 8.50
CA LEU A 119 -5.13 16.78 9.88
C LEU A 119 -4.41 17.93 10.56
N LEU A 120 -3.52 18.65 9.86
CA LEU A 120 -2.84 19.83 10.35
C LEU A 120 -3.86 20.90 10.78
N LEU A 121 -4.78 21.28 9.89
CA LEU A 121 -5.79 22.29 10.17
C LEU A 121 -6.76 21.85 11.27
N ALA A 122 -7.21 20.61 11.23
CA ALA A 122 -8.11 20.05 12.25
C ALA A 122 -7.47 20.05 13.64
N SER A 123 -6.21 19.65 13.74
CA SER A 123 -5.46 19.66 14.99
C SER A 123 -5.20 21.06 15.47
N PHE A 124 -4.71 21.94 14.61
CA PHE A 124 -4.36 23.32 14.95
C PHE A 124 -5.57 24.14 15.42
N ARG A 125 -6.72 23.93 14.77
CA ARG A 125 -8.00 24.58 15.12
C ARG A 125 -8.83 23.79 16.11
N ARG A 126 -8.31 22.65 16.63
CA ARG A 126 -8.98 21.78 17.59
C ARG A 126 -10.40 21.40 17.16
N LEU A 127 -10.53 21.00 15.89
CA LEU A 127 -11.83 20.77 15.23
C LEU A 127 -12.75 19.84 16.03
N ASN A 128 -12.24 18.73 16.57
CA ASN A 128 -13.05 17.77 17.33
C ASN A 128 -13.69 18.43 18.56
N ILE A 129 -12.94 19.23 19.31
CA ILE A 129 -13.43 19.92 20.51
C ILE A 129 -14.50 20.95 20.13
N THR A 130 -14.25 21.75 19.11
CA THR A 130 -15.22 22.76 18.66
C THR A 130 -16.48 22.12 18.05
N HIS A 131 -16.34 21.01 17.34
CA HIS A 131 -17.45 20.20 16.85
C HIS A 131 -18.33 19.72 18.00
N ASP A 132 -17.74 19.08 19.02
CA ASP A 132 -18.46 18.59 20.18
C ASP A 132 -19.20 19.69 20.94
N MET A 133 -18.62 20.88 21.03
CA MET A 133 -19.28 22.05 21.62
C MET A 133 -20.54 22.47 20.84
N VAL A 134 -20.48 22.38 19.51
CA VAL A 134 -21.63 22.72 18.66
C VAL A 134 -22.73 21.67 18.78
N VAL A 135 -22.40 20.38 18.58
CA VAL A 135 -23.41 19.31 18.58
C VAL A 135 -24.05 19.08 19.96
N SER A 136 -23.33 19.38 21.04
CA SER A 136 -23.86 19.32 22.41
C SER A 136 -24.49 20.65 22.90
N ASN A 137 -24.69 21.61 22.00
CA ASN A 137 -25.27 22.93 22.31
C ASN A 137 -24.53 23.70 23.43
N ARG A 138 -23.20 23.52 23.52
CA ARG A 138 -22.30 24.18 24.51
C ARG A 138 -21.42 25.25 23.89
N TRP A 139 -21.82 25.81 22.75
CA TRP A 139 -21.02 26.80 22.02
C TRP A 139 -20.67 28.04 22.84
N SER A 140 -21.60 28.51 23.69
CA SER A 140 -21.38 29.66 24.59
C SER A 140 -20.23 29.45 25.56
N GLU A 141 -20.02 28.22 26.02
CA GLU A 141 -18.93 27.84 26.93
C GLU A 141 -17.57 27.82 26.19
N GLY A 142 -17.59 27.51 24.89
CA GLY A 142 -16.40 27.40 24.07
C GLY A 142 -15.80 28.71 23.59
N ARG A 143 -16.57 29.81 23.57
CA ARG A 143 -16.09 31.09 23.07
C ARG A 143 -14.81 31.61 23.72
N PRO A 144 -14.67 31.61 25.06
CA PRO A 144 -13.39 31.96 25.69
C PRO A 144 -12.24 31.09 25.28
N PHE A 145 -12.46 29.77 25.17
CA PHE A 145 -11.47 28.79 24.79
C PHE A 145 -10.94 28.98 23.33
N ILE A 146 -11.82 29.38 22.41
CA ILE A 146 -11.45 29.63 21.01
C ILE A 146 -10.50 30.83 20.90
N SER A 147 -10.60 31.82 21.78
CA SER A 147 -9.72 32.99 21.76
C SER A 147 -8.25 32.65 22.07
N GLU A 148 -7.99 31.49 22.69
CA GLU A 148 -6.66 31.01 23.02
C GLU A 148 -5.99 30.25 21.87
N PHE A 149 -6.71 29.97 20.77
CA PHE A 149 -6.14 29.25 19.65
C PHE A 149 -5.10 30.09 18.92
N PRO A 150 -3.89 29.57 18.73
CA PRO A 150 -2.87 30.29 17.99
C PRO A 150 -3.29 30.49 16.53
N ARG A 151 -2.70 31.49 15.91
CA ARG A 151 -2.83 31.71 14.45
C ARG A 151 -1.75 30.91 13.76
N MET A 152 -2.07 30.33 12.61
CA MET A 152 -1.07 29.64 11.77
C MET A 152 -0.06 30.61 11.14
N TRP A 153 -0.48 31.84 10.92
CA TRP A 153 0.39 32.84 10.31
C TRP A 153 1.67 33.04 11.13
N GLY A 154 2.83 32.96 10.46
CA GLY A 154 4.14 33.07 11.10
C GLY A 154 4.64 31.82 11.81
N GLN A 155 3.88 30.71 11.79
CA GLN A 155 4.33 29.43 12.35
C GLN A 155 5.22 28.68 11.35
N THR A 156 6.10 27.84 11.90
CA THR A 156 6.94 26.94 11.10
C THR A 156 6.35 25.54 11.17
N LEU A 157 6.14 24.90 10.01
CA LEU A 157 5.72 23.52 9.89
C LEU A 157 6.94 22.65 9.58
N GLY A 158 7.19 21.66 10.41
CA GLY A 158 8.21 20.63 10.17
C GLY A 158 7.56 19.33 9.75
N PHE A 159 8.13 18.68 8.73
CA PHE A 159 7.76 17.34 8.30
C PHE A 159 8.83 16.34 8.72
N ILE A 160 8.37 15.20 9.25
CA ILE A 160 9.23 14.06 9.55
C ILE A 160 8.76 12.91 8.65
N SER A 161 9.66 12.46 7.78
CA SER A 161 9.41 11.38 6.84
C SER A 161 10.45 10.28 6.99
#